data_05b77cf8c814509e1c8b81aee813ee21
#
_entry.id   05b77cf8c814509e1c8b81aee813ee21
#
_cell.length_a   1.000
_cell.length_b   1.000
_cell.length_c   1.000
_cell.angle_alpha   90.00
_cell.angle_beta   90.00
_cell.angle_gamma   90.00
#
_symmetry.space_group_name_H-M   'P 1'
#
loop_
_entity.id
_entity.type
_entity.pdbx_description
1 polymer ?
#
loop_
_entity_poly.entity_id
_entity_poly.type
_entity_poly.pdbx_seq_one_letter_code
_entity_poly.pdbx_strand_id
1 'polypeptide(L)'
;MMKRILLGAFIFCSYTGFSQINSLGKSDPDAKVILDNVSAKFKTYKTVTANFTLSISDANGKVEGVKKGTVYMKGSKYRVSVSGQEIYSDGDNIWTYDKSANEVQVTKFDPTANTITPQKMFTNFYDKDFLYKLNGETKKSGKTIQEIELTPIDKTKTFFKVLVDIDKASKNILSTKVFEKNGNRYVYTVLSMKTNANIPDSLFVFDAKAYPKVEVVDLR
;
A
#
# COMPACT_ATOMS: atom_id res chain seq x y z
N MET A 1 -60.58 60.60 -12.07
CA MET A 1 -60.07 59.19 -12.41
C MET A 1 -58.70 59.04 -11.86
N MET A 2 -58.55 58.44 -10.68
CA MET A 2 -57.25 58.27 -9.98
C MET A 2 -56.75 56.86 -10.33
N LYS A 3 -55.59 56.76 -11.01
CA LYS A 3 -54.88 55.52 -11.24
C LYS A 3 -54.02 55.22 -10.03
N ARG A 4 -54.32 54.09 -9.31
CA ARG A 4 -53.51 53.56 -8.23
C ARG A 4 -52.35 52.75 -8.86
N ILE A 5 -51.10 53.15 -8.56
CA ILE A 5 -49.90 52.42 -8.92
C ILE A 5 -49.59 51.47 -7.74
N LEU A 6 -49.68 50.17 -7.97
CA LEU A 6 -49.23 49.15 -7.03
C LEU A 6 -47.71 48.98 -7.17
N LEU A 7 -46.98 49.30 -6.10
CA LEU A 7 -45.53 49.07 -6.00
C LEU A 7 -45.32 47.65 -5.46
N GLY A 8 -44.97 46.74 -6.36
CA GLY A 8 -44.60 45.38 -5.96
C GLY A 8 -43.16 45.34 -5.44
N ALA A 9 -43.00 45.05 -4.15
CA ALA A 9 -41.69 44.82 -3.54
C ALA A 9 -41.17 43.43 -3.94
N PHE A 10 -40.15 43.40 -4.77
CA PHE A 10 -39.40 42.18 -5.11
C PHE A 10 -38.41 41.87 -4.00
N ILE A 11 -38.74 40.88 -3.14
CA ILE A 11 -37.80 40.38 -2.13
C ILE A 11 -36.80 39.49 -2.86
N PHE A 12 -35.58 39.99 -3.04
CA PHE A 12 -34.45 39.24 -3.55
C PHE A 12 -33.91 38.33 -2.42
N CYS A 13 -34.35 37.07 -2.38
CA CYS A 13 -33.80 36.08 -1.47
C CYS A 13 -32.43 35.68 -2.01
N SER A 14 -31.37 36.31 -1.50
CA SER A 14 -29.99 35.95 -1.77
C SER A 14 -29.70 34.60 -1.10
N TYR A 15 -29.79 33.50 -1.85
CA TYR A 15 -29.20 32.21 -1.44
C TYR A 15 -27.68 32.35 -1.44
N THR A 16 -27.10 32.60 -0.27
CA THR A 16 -25.69 32.41 -0.06
C THR A 16 -25.44 30.90 -0.12
N GLY A 17 -25.15 30.39 -1.32
CA GLY A 17 -24.60 29.07 -1.51
C GLY A 17 -23.27 29.03 -0.78
N PHE A 18 -23.21 28.38 0.39
CA PHE A 18 -21.95 27.93 0.97
C PHE A 18 -21.37 26.92 0.00
N SER A 19 -20.54 27.41 -0.92
CA SER A 19 -19.61 26.56 -1.65
C SER A 19 -18.73 25.90 -0.60
N GLN A 20 -19.00 24.63 -0.29
CA GLN A 20 -18.03 23.79 0.42
C GLN A 20 -16.81 23.72 -0.49
N ILE A 21 -15.87 24.61 -0.24
CA ILE A 21 -14.50 24.44 -0.70
C ILE A 21 -14.00 23.20 0.04
N ASN A 22 -14.27 22.03 -0.51
CA ASN A 22 -13.53 20.82 -0.15
C ASN A 22 -12.06 21.18 -0.35
N SER A 23 -11.36 21.42 0.76
CA SER A 23 -9.93 21.68 0.75
C SER A 23 -9.24 20.45 0.20
N LEU A 24 -9.06 20.41 -1.11
CA LEU A 24 -8.17 19.50 -1.78
C LEU A 24 -6.80 19.61 -1.09
N GLY A 25 -6.49 18.68 -0.17
CA GLY A 25 -5.17 18.60 0.41
C GLY A 25 -5.06 18.42 1.92
N LYS A 26 -6.15 18.15 2.67
CA LYS A 26 -6.03 17.76 4.09
C LYS A 26 -6.34 16.27 4.25
N SER A 27 -5.44 15.59 4.95
CA SER A 27 -5.64 14.20 5.37
C SER A 27 -6.73 14.12 6.46
N ASP A 28 -7.50 13.05 6.44
CA ASP A 28 -8.58 12.77 7.39
C ASP A 28 -7.98 12.35 8.74
N PRO A 29 -8.29 13.04 9.86
CA PRO A 29 -7.79 12.68 11.18
C PRO A 29 -8.20 11.27 11.64
N ASP A 30 -9.41 10.80 11.29
CA ASP A 30 -9.88 9.47 11.67
C ASP A 30 -9.10 8.39 10.91
N ALA A 31 -8.82 8.60 9.63
CA ALA A 31 -7.95 7.74 8.86
C ALA A 31 -6.53 7.70 9.44
N LYS A 32 -6.03 8.84 9.93
CA LYS A 32 -4.72 8.91 10.59
C LYS A 32 -4.66 8.01 11.82
N VAL A 33 -5.64 8.10 12.70
CA VAL A 33 -5.70 7.29 13.92
C VAL A 33 -5.69 5.80 13.58
N ILE A 34 -6.41 5.38 12.54
CA ILE A 34 -6.45 3.98 12.10
C ILE A 34 -5.07 3.54 11.60
N LEU A 35 -4.45 4.32 10.73
CA LEU A 35 -3.13 4.02 10.17
C LEU A 35 -2.03 4.01 11.24
N ASP A 36 -2.07 4.96 12.18
CA ASP A 36 -1.14 5.01 13.33
C ASP A 36 -1.26 3.75 14.20
N ASN A 37 -2.49 3.28 14.46
CA ASN A 37 -2.72 2.04 15.20
C ASN A 37 -2.16 0.80 14.49
N VAL A 38 -2.33 0.71 13.16
CA VAL A 38 -1.73 -0.36 12.34
C VAL A 38 -0.21 -0.32 12.44
N SER A 39 0.38 0.87 12.26
CA SER A 39 1.83 1.07 12.31
C SER A 39 2.38 0.76 13.71
N ALA A 40 1.76 1.27 14.76
CA ALA A 40 2.16 1.00 16.14
C ALA A 40 2.17 -0.50 16.44
N LYS A 41 1.11 -1.20 16.03
CA LYS A 41 1.02 -2.65 16.18
C LYS A 41 2.11 -3.37 15.39
N PHE A 42 2.31 -3.01 14.12
CA PHE A 42 3.33 -3.66 13.29
C PHE A 42 4.73 -3.51 13.89
N LYS A 43 5.06 -2.35 14.46
CA LYS A 43 6.35 -2.08 15.13
C LYS A 43 6.60 -2.97 16.36
N THR A 44 5.57 -3.59 16.95
CA THR A 44 5.76 -4.54 18.07
C THR A 44 6.27 -5.91 17.60
N TYR A 45 6.20 -6.21 16.30
CA TYR A 45 6.61 -7.50 15.78
C TYR A 45 8.12 -7.56 15.53
N LYS A 46 8.79 -8.53 16.17
CA LYS A 46 10.21 -8.82 15.94
C LYS A 46 10.44 -9.42 14.56
N THR A 47 9.52 -10.28 14.15
CA THR A 47 9.52 -10.94 12.82
C THR A 47 8.10 -11.08 12.32
N VAL A 48 7.95 -11.08 11.00
CA VAL A 48 6.68 -11.36 10.31
C VAL A 48 6.93 -12.34 9.17
N THR A 49 6.07 -13.34 9.06
CA THR A 49 5.94 -14.19 7.87
C THR A 49 4.50 -14.09 7.40
N ALA A 50 4.28 -13.66 6.16
CA ALA A 50 2.94 -13.61 5.60
C ALA A 50 2.89 -14.28 4.23
N ASN A 51 1.83 -15.09 4.01
CA ASN A 51 1.46 -15.58 2.70
C ASN A 51 0.39 -14.66 2.12
N PHE A 52 0.52 -14.36 0.84
CA PHE A 52 -0.40 -13.47 0.15
C PHE A 52 -0.71 -13.94 -1.27
N THR A 53 -1.78 -13.42 -1.84
CA THR A 53 -2.02 -13.48 -3.28
C THR A 53 -1.86 -12.09 -3.88
N LEU A 54 -1.33 -12.04 -5.09
CA LEU A 54 -1.32 -10.88 -5.97
C LEU A 54 -2.23 -11.16 -7.15
N SER A 55 -3.34 -10.45 -7.23
CA SER A 55 -4.22 -10.46 -8.39
C SER A 55 -3.92 -9.24 -9.26
N ILE A 56 -3.74 -9.46 -10.55
CA ILE A 56 -3.49 -8.42 -11.55
C ILE A 56 -4.70 -8.34 -12.44
N SER A 57 -5.25 -7.14 -12.62
CA SER A 57 -6.34 -6.89 -13.55
C SER A 57 -6.08 -5.65 -14.41
N ASP A 58 -6.64 -5.66 -15.61
CA ASP A 58 -6.60 -4.52 -16.52
C ASP A 58 -7.52 -3.37 -16.09
N ALA A 59 -7.58 -2.32 -16.89
CA ALA A 59 -8.44 -1.14 -16.67
C ALA A 59 -9.93 -1.48 -16.62
N ASN A 60 -10.37 -2.53 -17.34
CA ASN A 60 -11.75 -2.99 -17.41
C ASN A 60 -12.11 -3.91 -16.24
N GLY A 61 -11.12 -4.24 -15.39
CA GLY A 61 -11.29 -5.15 -14.26
C GLY A 61 -11.19 -6.64 -14.61
N LYS A 62 -10.80 -6.98 -15.84
CA LYS A 62 -10.54 -8.36 -16.24
C LYS A 62 -9.29 -8.86 -15.52
N VAL A 63 -9.42 -9.94 -14.78
CA VAL A 63 -8.28 -10.55 -14.08
C VAL A 63 -7.39 -11.25 -15.09
N GLU A 64 -6.14 -10.84 -15.18
CA GLU A 64 -5.12 -11.43 -16.08
C GLU A 64 -4.35 -12.57 -15.40
N GLY A 65 -4.31 -12.56 -14.06
CA GLY A 65 -3.65 -13.62 -13.31
C GLY A 65 -3.73 -13.43 -11.80
N VAL A 66 -3.55 -14.56 -11.11
CA VAL A 66 -3.41 -14.59 -9.65
C VAL A 66 -2.14 -15.35 -9.31
N LYS A 67 -1.25 -14.71 -8.54
CA LYS A 67 0.03 -15.24 -8.13
C LYS A 67 0.07 -15.38 -6.61
N LYS A 68 0.68 -16.46 -6.11
CA LYS A 68 0.92 -16.64 -4.68
C LYS A 68 2.31 -16.17 -4.32
N GLY A 69 2.45 -15.55 -3.17
CA GLY A 69 3.74 -15.09 -2.66
C GLY A 69 3.87 -15.28 -1.16
N THR A 70 5.10 -15.17 -0.70
CA THR A 70 5.45 -15.18 0.72
C THR A 70 6.40 -14.03 1.00
N VAL A 71 6.20 -13.35 2.12
CA VAL A 71 7.12 -12.33 2.64
C VAL A 71 7.58 -12.71 4.03
N TYR A 72 8.89 -12.57 4.25
CA TYR A 72 9.55 -12.66 5.56
C TYR A 72 10.14 -11.30 5.89
N MET A 73 10.00 -10.86 7.14
CA MET A 73 10.56 -9.58 7.61
C MET A 73 11.15 -9.73 9.00
N LYS A 74 12.31 -9.06 9.25
CA LYS A 74 13.00 -9.00 10.53
C LYS A 74 13.77 -7.69 10.62
N GLY A 75 13.26 -6.71 11.38
CA GLY A 75 13.81 -5.36 11.39
C GLY A 75 13.81 -4.75 9.98
N SER A 76 14.99 -4.32 9.49
CA SER A 76 15.17 -3.81 8.12
C SER A 76 15.29 -4.89 7.06
N LYS A 77 15.49 -6.16 7.47
CA LYS A 77 15.72 -7.30 6.56
C LYS A 77 14.40 -7.84 6.03
N TYR A 78 14.38 -8.25 4.77
CA TYR A 78 13.22 -8.92 4.19
C TYR A 78 13.59 -9.91 3.10
N ARG A 79 12.68 -10.86 2.85
CA ARG A 79 12.67 -11.72 1.67
C ARG A 79 11.27 -11.79 1.13
N VAL A 80 11.11 -11.56 -0.16
CA VAL A 80 9.83 -11.72 -0.88
C VAL A 80 10.02 -12.77 -1.96
N SER A 81 9.09 -13.72 -2.04
CA SER A 81 9.03 -14.70 -3.13
C SER A 81 7.67 -14.58 -3.78
N VAL A 82 7.62 -14.26 -5.07
CA VAL A 82 6.40 -14.17 -5.85
C VAL A 82 6.68 -14.40 -7.32
N SER A 83 5.91 -15.29 -7.95
CA SER A 83 5.90 -15.43 -9.42
C SER A 83 7.26 -15.73 -10.08
N GLY A 84 8.08 -16.56 -9.47
CA GLY A 84 9.40 -16.91 -10.03
C GLY A 84 10.51 -15.92 -9.69
N GLN A 85 10.17 -14.77 -9.07
CA GLN A 85 11.16 -13.84 -8.56
C GLN A 85 11.33 -13.98 -7.05
N GLU A 86 12.54 -13.80 -6.57
CA GLU A 86 12.87 -13.70 -5.15
C GLU A 86 13.69 -12.45 -4.90
N ILE A 87 13.26 -11.64 -3.93
CA ILE A 87 13.96 -10.43 -3.52
C ILE A 87 14.44 -10.66 -2.09
N TYR A 88 15.72 -10.47 -1.84
CA TYR A 88 16.34 -10.56 -0.52
C TYR A 88 16.88 -9.17 -0.14
N SER A 89 16.85 -8.85 1.13
CA SER A 89 17.57 -7.70 1.66
C SER A 89 18.07 -7.98 3.08
N ASP A 90 19.36 -7.78 3.31
CA ASP A 90 19.99 -7.85 4.63
C ASP A 90 19.97 -6.52 5.38
N GLY A 91 19.40 -5.47 4.76
CA GLY A 91 19.37 -4.10 5.27
C GLY A 91 20.38 -3.17 4.60
N ASP A 92 21.45 -3.71 3.98
CA ASP A 92 22.50 -2.96 3.29
C ASP A 92 22.50 -3.24 1.79
N ASN A 93 22.19 -4.47 1.39
CA ASN A 93 22.16 -4.91 0.00
C ASN A 93 20.78 -5.47 -0.34
N ILE A 94 20.46 -5.44 -1.63
CA ILE A 94 19.28 -6.06 -2.22
C ILE A 94 19.75 -7.02 -3.30
N TRP A 95 19.27 -8.27 -3.27
CA TRP A 95 19.42 -9.27 -4.31
C TRP A 95 18.06 -9.52 -4.97
N THR A 96 17.99 -9.31 -6.27
CA THR A 96 16.79 -9.63 -7.06
C THR A 96 17.12 -10.82 -7.95
N TYR A 97 16.62 -12.00 -7.60
CA TYR A 97 16.83 -13.24 -8.32
C TYR A 97 15.63 -13.55 -9.22
N ASP A 98 15.89 -13.69 -10.51
CA ASP A 98 14.95 -14.19 -11.50
C ASP A 98 15.24 -15.67 -11.78
N LYS A 99 14.30 -16.54 -11.39
CA LYS A 99 14.46 -18.00 -11.58
C LYS A 99 14.44 -18.39 -13.04
N SER A 100 13.74 -17.64 -13.90
CA SER A 100 13.61 -17.97 -15.32
C SER A 100 14.89 -17.67 -16.09
N ALA A 101 15.58 -16.59 -15.73
CA ALA A 101 16.86 -16.21 -16.30
C ALA A 101 18.05 -16.89 -15.59
N ASN A 102 17.83 -17.44 -14.39
CA ASN A 102 18.88 -17.88 -13.47
C ASN A 102 19.93 -16.77 -13.22
N GLU A 103 19.46 -15.55 -13.06
CA GLU A 103 20.26 -14.34 -12.86
C GLU A 103 19.91 -13.70 -11.51
N VAL A 104 20.92 -13.21 -10.79
CA VAL A 104 20.73 -12.38 -9.63
C VAL A 104 21.41 -11.03 -9.81
N GLN A 105 20.65 -9.96 -9.64
CA GLN A 105 21.16 -8.59 -9.60
C GLN A 105 21.38 -8.19 -8.16
N VAL A 106 22.55 -7.59 -7.87
CA VAL A 106 22.91 -7.12 -6.53
C VAL A 106 23.03 -5.59 -6.56
N THR A 107 22.28 -4.92 -5.71
CA THR A 107 22.33 -3.48 -5.56
C THR A 107 22.48 -3.07 -4.10
N LYS A 108 22.94 -1.85 -3.83
CA LYS A 108 22.89 -1.29 -2.47
C LYS A 108 21.48 -0.87 -2.11
N PHE A 109 21.12 -1.07 -0.84
CA PHE A 109 19.89 -0.50 -0.31
C PHE A 109 20.07 1.02 -0.15
N ASP A 110 19.26 1.78 -0.87
CA ASP A 110 19.18 3.22 -0.71
C ASP A 110 17.91 3.60 0.08
N PRO A 111 18.04 4.06 1.34
CA PRO A 111 16.90 4.46 2.15
C PRO A 111 16.21 5.72 1.62
N THR A 112 16.89 6.52 0.78
CA THR A 112 16.35 7.75 0.16
C THR A 112 15.59 7.44 -1.14
N ALA A 113 15.83 6.27 -1.73
CA ALA A 113 15.09 5.85 -2.92
C ALA A 113 13.59 5.78 -2.63
N ASN A 114 12.80 6.24 -3.60
CA ASN A 114 11.33 6.20 -3.55
C ASN A 114 10.76 4.76 -3.65
N THR A 115 11.57 3.75 -3.28
CA THR A 115 11.20 2.34 -3.33
C THR A 115 10.32 1.99 -2.14
N ILE A 116 9.17 1.39 -2.41
CA ILE A 116 8.29 0.84 -1.37
C ILE A 116 8.84 -0.52 -0.94
N THR A 117 9.48 -0.59 0.22
CA THR A 117 9.86 -1.87 0.82
C THR A 117 8.67 -2.52 1.54
N PRO A 118 8.68 -3.84 1.76
CA PRO A 118 7.63 -4.49 2.53
C PRO A 118 7.41 -3.85 3.90
N GLN A 119 8.47 -3.45 4.60
CA GLN A 119 8.34 -2.77 5.90
C GLN A 119 7.68 -1.41 5.78
N LYS A 120 8.03 -0.62 4.76
CA LYS A 120 7.40 0.69 4.51
C LYS A 120 5.89 0.56 4.30
N MET A 121 5.41 -0.55 3.71
CA MET A 121 3.96 -0.77 3.52
C MET A 121 3.17 -0.87 4.84
N PHE A 122 3.83 -1.19 5.95
CA PHE A 122 3.20 -1.37 7.26
C PHE A 122 3.60 -0.31 8.30
N THR A 123 4.49 0.64 7.94
CA THR A 123 4.97 1.69 8.83
C THR A 123 4.55 3.07 8.34
N ASN A 124 4.92 4.14 9.00
CA ASN A 124 4.45 5.52 8.80
C ASN A 124 4.76 6.15 7.41
N PHE A 125 4.89 5.38 6.33
CA PHE A 125 5.16 5.90 4.99
C PHE A 125 4.06 6.86 4.49
N TYR A 126 2.83 6.69 5.00
CA TYR A 126 1.66 7.48 4.59
C TYR A 126 1.74 8.94 5.01
N ASP A 127 2.40 9.27 6.13
CA ASP A 127 2.36 10.63 6.72
C ASP A 127 2.93 11.72 5.81
N LYS A 128 4.01 11.42 5.09
CA LYS A 128 4.72 12.39 4.24
C LYS A 128 4.43 12.22 2.76
N ASP A 129 4.06 11.00 2.35
CA ASP A 129 4.00 10.63 0.95
C ASP A 129 2.58 10.59 0.40
N PHE A 130 1.56 10.60 1.29
CA PHE A 130 0.16 10.44 0.89
C PHE A 130 -0.78 11.39 1.62
N LEU A 131 -1.83 11.78 0.91
CA LEU A 131 -3.09 12.19 1.52
C LEU A 131 -3.92 10.94 1.78
N TYR A 132 -4.63 10.89 2.88
CA TYR A 132 -5.42 9.72 3.28
C TYR A 132 -6.82 10.11 3.74
N LYS A 133 -7.77 9.18 3.50
CA LYS A 133 -9.19 9.34 3.83
C LYS A 133 -9.79 8.00 4.25
N LEU A 134 -10.64 8.00 5.27
CA LEU A 134 -11.50 6.86 5.60
C LEU A 134 -12.71 6.87 4.65
N ASN A 135 -12.81 5.84 3.79
CA ASN A 135 -13.96 5.68 2.90
C ASN A 135 -15.19 5.11 3.63
N GLY A 136 -14.97 4.43 4.76
CA GLY A 136 -16.04 3.88 5.58
C GLY A 136 -15.70 2.50 6.16
N GLU A 137 -16.73 1.87 6.75
CA GLU A 137 -16.65 0.56 7.37
C GLU A 137 -17.64 -0.39 6.71
N THR A 138 -17.21 -1.62 6.47
CA THR A 138 -18.05 -2.71 5.95
C THR A 138 -17.93 -3.94 6.83
N LYS A 139 -19.00 -4.77 6.89
CA LYS A 139 -18.96 -6.06 7.57
C LYS A 139 -18.80 -7.17 6.53
N LYS A 140 -17.73 -7.98 6.67
CA LYS A 140 -17.45 -9.13 5.79
C LYS A 140 -16.93 -10.29 6.62
N SER A 141 -17.55 -11.47 6.48
CA SER A 141 -17.14 -12.70 7.19
C SER A 141 -16.94 -12.52 8.70
N GLY A 142 -17.91 -11.82 9.36
CA GLY A 142 -17.89 -11.58 10.80
C GLY A 142 -16.89 -10.50 11.27
N LYS A 143 -16.13 -9.90 10.36
CA LYS A 143 -15.17 -8.82 10.66
C LYS A 143 -15.72 -7.47 10.23
N THR A 144 -15.40 -6.42 10.99
CA THR A 144 -15.56 -5.03 10.55
C THR A 144 -14.29 -4.58 9.86
N ILE A 145 -14.39 -4.22 8.59
CA ILE A 145 -13.28 -3.79 7.75
C ILE A 145 -13.38 -2.29 7.55
N GLN A 146 -12.30 -1.59 7.82
CA GLN A 146 -12.11 -0.16 7.56
C GLN A 146 -11.33 0.00 6.26
N GLU A 147 -11.89 0.71 5.27
CA GLU A 147 -11.21 0.99 4.02
C GLU A 147 -10.60 2.39 4.07
N ILE A 148 -9.28 2.47 3.93
CA ILE A 148 -8.53 3.71 3.83
C ILE A 148 -8.07 3.92 2.39
N GLU A 149 -8.38 5.09 1.84
CA GLU A 149 -7.85 5.55 0.56
C GLU A 149 -6.59 6.38 0.79
N LEU A 150 -5.53 6.07 0.06
CA LEU A 150 -4.27 6.80 0.02
C LEU A 150 -4.07 7.38 -1.38
N THR A 151 -3.85 8.68 -1.46
CA THR A 151 -3.53 9.40 -2.71
C THR A 151 -2.11 9.93 -2.64
N PRO A 152 -1.19 9.54 -3.53
CA PRO A 152 0.19 10.01 -3.47
C PRO A 152 0.25 11.52 -3.70
N ILE A 153 1.04 12.22 -2.86
CA ILE A 153 1.33 13.65 -3.00
C ILE A 153 2.19 13.88 -4.24
N ASP A 154 3.21 13.04 -4.41
CA ASP A 154 4.06 13.04 -5.60
C ASP A 154 3.29 12.52 -6.82
N LYS A 155 2.97 13.43 -7.73
CA LYS A 155 2.22 13.11 -8.96
C LYS A 155 3.06 12.42 -10.04
N THR A 156 4.37 12.27 -9.84
CA THR A 156 5.24 11.54 -10.78
C THR A 156 5.15 10.03 -10.61
N LYS A 157 4.65 9.54 -9.47
CA LYS A 157 4.46 8.09 -9.22
C LYS A 157 3.61 7.44 -10.30
N THR A 158 3.92 6.18 -10.61
CA THR A 158 3.20 5.38 -11.63
C THR A 158 1.76 5.06 -11.25
N PHE A 159 1.41 5.16 -9.97
CA PHE A 159 0.08 4.94 -9.44
C PHE A 159 -0.53 6.24 -8.88
N PHE A 160 -1.85 6.31 -8.83
CA PHE A 160 -2.58 7.50 -8.39
C PHE A 160 -3.47 7.27 -7.16
N LYS A 161 -3.71 6.01 -6.80
CA LYS A 161 -4.54 5.64 -5.65
C LYS A 161 -4.15 4.29 -5.08
N VAL A 162 -4.23 4.15 -3.77
CA VAL A 162 -4.14 2.88 -3.05
C VAL A 162 -5.32 2.78 -2.09
N LEU A 163 -6.01 1.63 -2.08
CA LEU A 163 -7.00 1.30 -1.05
C LEU A 163 -6.40 0.25 -0.11
N VAL A 164 -6.59 0.45 1.18
CA VAL A 164 -6.10 -0.45 2.22
C VAL A 164 -7.27 -0.91 3.08
N ASP A 165 -7.54 -2.21 3.08
CA ASP A 165 -8.54 -2.84 3.94
C ASP A 165 -7.89 -3.27 5.25
N ILE A 166 -8.43 -2.79 6.37
CA ILE A 166 -7.92 -3.02 7.71
C ILE A 166 -9.01 -3.68 8.56
N ASP A 167 -8.69 -4.77 9.21
CA ASP A 167 -9.55 -5.37 10.23
C ASP A 167 -9.57 -4.47 11.47
N LYS A 168 -10.73 -3.88 11.77
CA LYS A 168 -10.93 -2.93 12.87
C LYS A 168 -10.54 -3.52 14.24
N ALA A 169 -10.83 -4.78 14.48
CA ALA A 169 -10.55 -5.43 15.75
C ALA A 169 -9.06 -5.76 15.90
N SER A 170 -8.49 -6.43 14.89
CA SER A 170 -7.11 -6.89 14.95
C SER A 170 -6.09 -5.84 14.51
N LYS A 171 -6.49 -4.72 13.88
CA LYS A 171 -5.60 -3.70 13.29
C LYS A 171 -4.63 -4.28 12.24
N ASN A 172 -4.96 -5.42 11.65
CA ASN A 172 -4.15 -6.02 10.60
C ASN A 172 -4.63 -5.56 9.23
N ILE A 173 -3.70 -5.32 8.32
CA ILE A 173 -4.00 -5.12 6.90
C ILE A 173 -4.44 -6.47 6.34
N LEU A 174 -5.61 -6.50 5.69
CA LEU A 174 -6.17 -7.67 5.03
C LEU A 174 -5.89 -7.65 3.53
N SER A 175 -6.00 -6.48 2.92
CA SER A 175 -5.70 -6.29 1.50
C SER A 175 -5.19 -4.89 1.21
N THR A 176 -4.46 -4.78 0.10
CA THR A 176 -4.02 -3.50 -0.47
C THR A 176 -4.27 -3.54 -1.96
N LYS A 177 -4.97 -2.54 -2.50
CA LYS A 177 -5.26 -2.42 -3.92
C LYS A 177 -4.64 -1.16 -4.49
N VAL A 178 -3.71 -1.32 -5.42
CA VAL A 178 -2.98 -0.25 -6.11
C VAL A 178 -3.62 -0.01 -7.48
N PHE A 179 -3.87 1.26 -7.80
CA PHE A 179 -4.42 1.71 -9.08
C PHE A 179 -3.33 2.46 -9.84
N GLU A 180 -2.84 1.87 -10.92
CA GLU A 180 -1.84 2.49 -11.77
C GLU A 180 -2.44 3.41 -12.83
N LYS A 181 -1.63 4.36 -13.30
CA LYS A 181 -2.02 5.33 -14.34
C LYS A 181 -2.24 4.69 -15.70
N ASN A 182 -1.58 3.54 -15.97
CA ASN A 182 -1.79 2.74 -17.17
C ASN A 182 -3.13 1.96 -17.17
N GLY A 183 -3.90 2.08 -16.06
CA GLY A 183 -5.18 1.40 -15.86
C GLY A 183 -5.08 0.06 -15.13
N ASN A 184 -3.90 -0.51 -14.98
CA ASN A 184 -3.73 -1.77 -14.25
C ASN A 184 -4.06 -1.62 -12.76
N ARG A 185 -4.52 -2.72 -12.18
CA ARG A 185 -4.83 -2.82 -10.75
C ARG A 185 -4.14 -4.03 -10.16
N TYR A 186 -3.46 -3.82 -9.03
CA TYR A 186 -2.75 -4.86 -8.29
C TYR A 186 -3.41 -5.01 -6.93
N VAL A 187 -3.94 -6.19 -6.64
CA VAL A 187 -4.58 -6.48 -5.34
C VAL A 187 -3.74 -7.50 -4.59
N TYR A 188 -3.14 -7.06 -3.51
CA TYR A 188 -2.44 -7.91 -2.55
C TYR A 188 -3.42 -8.31 -1.45
N THR A 189 -3.69 -9.59 -1.27
CA THR A 189 -4.55 -10.10 -0.20
C THR A 189 -3.74 -10.99 0.73
N VAL A 190 -3.73 -10.67 2.02
CA VAL A 190 -3.06 -11.46 3.04
C VAL A 190 -3.88 -12.71 3.34
N LEU A 191 -3.31 -13.90 3.11
CA LEU A 191 -3.94 -15.19 3.39
C LEU A 191 -3.68 -15.65 4.81
N SER A 192 -2.46 -15.46 5.28
CA SER A 192 -2.03 -15.82 6.64
C SER A 192 -0.87 -14.95 7.08
N MET A 193 -0.78 -14.68 8.37
CA MET A 193 0.33 -13.97 8.98
C MET A 193 0.74 -14.64 10.29
N LYS A 194 2.03 -14.89 10.46
CA LYS A 194 2.67 -15.35 11.69
C LYS A 194 3.67 -14.30 12.13
N THR A 195 3.65 -13.96 13.42
CA THR A 195 4.54 -12.93 14.00
C THR A 195 5.42 -13.54 15.08
N ASN A 196 6.59 -12.94 15.30
CA ASN A 196 7.52 -13.28 16.37
C ASN A 196 8.07 -14.73 16.31
N ALA A 197 8.02 -15.38 15.14
CA ALA A 197 8.69 -16.66 14.92
C ALA A 197 10.20 -16.48 14.88
N ASN A 198 10.97 -17.50 15.26
CA ASN A 198 12.41 -17.48 15.09
C ASN A 198 12.77 -17.63 13.61
N ILE A 199 13.38 -16.60 13.04
CA ILE A 199 13.82 -16.57 11.62
C ILE A 199 15.33 -16.32 11.61
N PRO A 200 16.14 -17.23 11.02
CA PRO A 200 17.58 -17.06 10.92
C PRO A 200 17.93 -15.94 9.94
N ASP A 201 19.02 -15.21 10.21
CA ASP A 201 19.45 -14.10 9.36
C ASP A 201 19.88 -14.54 7.96
N SER A 202 20.36 -15.79 7.82
CA SER A 202 20.70 -16.38 6.52
C SER A 202 19.51 -16.43 5.54
N LEU A 203 18.26 -16.37 6.02
CA LEU A 203 17.08 -16.33 5.16
C LEU A 203 17.01 -15.06 4.30
N PHE A 204 17.69 -14.00 4.72
CA PHE A 204 17.63 -12.67 4.10
C PHE A 204 18.80 -12.34 3.18
N VAL A 205 19.72 -13.30 3.00
CA VAL A 205 20.89 -13.19 2.14
C VAL A 205 20.77 -14.19 1.00
N PHE A 206 21.06 -13.74 -0.22
CA PHE A 206 21.15 -14.66 -1.35
C PHE A 206 22.47 -15.45 -1.31
N ASP A 207 22.39 -16.75 -1.25
CA ASP A 207 23.56 -17.63 -1.33
C ASP A 207 23.72 -18.18 -2.76
N ALA A 208 24.60 -17.58 -3.54
CA ALA A 208 24.86 -18.00 -4.92
C ALA A 208 25.31 -19.47 -5.03
N LYS A 209 25.91 -20.04 -3.97
CA LYS A 209 26.34 -21.43 -3.96
C LYS A 209 25.19 -22.43 -4.00
N ALA A 210 24.01 -22.00 -3.53
CA ALA A 210 22.79 -22.79 -3.57
C ALA A 210 22.13 -22.85 -4.96
N TYR A 211 22.58 -22.02 -5.91
CA TYR A 211 22.01 -21.88 -7.25
C TYR A 211 23.06 -22.20 -8.33
N PRO A 212 23.13 -23.45 -8.84
CA PRO A 212 24.14 -23.83 -9.83
C PRO A 212 24.09 -22.95 -11.07
N LYS A 213 25.26 -22.44 -11.50
CA LYS A 213 25.44 -21.58 -12.70
C LYS A 213 24.60 -20.28 -12.67
N VAL A 214 24.24 -19.78 -11.51
CA VAL A 214 23.59 -18.46 -11.43
C VAL A 214 24.53 -17.38 -11.94
N GLU A 215 24.02 -16.52 -12.82
CA GLU A 215 24.73 -15.31 -13.23
C GLU A 215 24.54 -14.24 -12.15
N VAL A 216 25.66 -13.64 -11.70
CA VAL A 216 25.64 -12.60 -10.68
C VAL A 216 26.03 -11.28 -11.33
N VAL A 217 25.07 -10.36 -11.41
CA VAL A 217 25.27 -9.01 -11.89
C VAL A 217 25.39 -8.06 -10.70
N ASP A 218 26.63 -7.68 -10.34
CA ASP A 218 26.88 -6.76 -9.21
C ASP A 218 26.85 -5.31 -9.69
N LEU A 219 25.87 -4.54 -9.19
CA LEU A 219 25.61 -3.15 -9.52
C LEU A 219 25.87 -2.18 -8.33
N ARG A 220 26.60 -2.62 -7.32
CA ARG A 220 26.85 -1.83 -6.11
C ARG A 220 27.92 -0.74 -6.25
#